data_8aa07a8037e3dd107b880436543b5874
#
_entry.id   8aa07a8037e3dd107b880436543b5874
#
_cell.length_a   1.000
_cell.length_b   1.000
_cell.length_c   1.000
_cell.angle_alpha   90.00
_cell.angle_beta   90.00
_cell.angle_gamma   90.00
#
_symmetry.space_group_name_H-M   'P 1'
#
loop_
_entity.id
_entity.type
_entity.pdbx_description
1 polymer ?
#
loop_
_entity_poly.entity_id
_entity_poly.type
_entity_poly.pdbx_seq_one_letter_code
_entity_poly.pdbx_strand_id
1 'polypeptide(L)'
;MLILARRAGHQAWRRQQGQPPLPGRQVASAGSERRRACSAAAAAPPPPSSFDLPAAQAAAAARPPRFYVPQSLTALTAGACLTLDAEESRHASRALRLREGAGVEVCDGGGRTAVGVIAGEGSGGGGARGGGAPPLISISLTAPPTLTPWSGPAWVVAVGAGGGLSRGGRDDWLVEKCVELGAAGLWPLGTARAPWGVEKKSASKEGKKEEGGNAAAATPALPPGIPARWGRVARAAVKQSLRSHGLGWRAPARVDEGVVLEAVAASPLALVAAAGAPPIAAVLADARRGGWREGDEAGAQPPCLLFVGPEGDFTGAEVEGLVAAGARLVGLGHHRLRVETAAVAGLAAVMLL
;
A
#
# COMPACT_ATOMS: atom_id res chain seq x y z
N MET A 1 -7.16 -25.42 33.42
CA MET A 1 -8.50 -25.51 32.77
C MET A 1 -8.60 -24.86 31.40
N LEU A 2 -7.78 -23.88 31.02
CA LEU A 2 -7.89 -23.21 29.70
C LEU A 2 -7.38 -24.03 28.50
N ILE A 3 -6.51 -25.01 28.69
CA ILE A 3 -5.95 -25.83 27.60
C ILE A 3 -6.92 -26.94 27.15
N LEU A 4 -7.76 -27.43 28.04
CA LEU A 4 -8.76 -28.45 27.74
C LEU A 4 -9.96 -27.90 26.95
N ALA A 5 -10.36 -26.65 27.19
CA ALA A 5 -11.45 -25.99 26.46
C ALA A 5 -11.10 -25.71 24.99
N ARG A 6 -9.81 -25.44 24.68
CA ARG A 6 -9.37 -25.20 23.29
C ARG A 6 -9.33 -26.49 22.44
N ARG A 7 -9.08 -27.66 23.05
CA ARG A 7 -9.12 -28.95 22.34
C ARG A 7 -10.53 -29.40 21.99
N ALA A 8 -11.51 -29.10 22.84
CA ALA A 8 -12.92 -29.44 22.58
C ALA A 8 -13.52 -28.61 21.43
N GLY A 9 -13.21 -27.33 21.34
CA GLY A 9 -13.65 -26.44 20.25
C GLY A 9 -13.11 -26.88 18.87
N HIS A 10 -11.84 -27.30 18.82
CA HIS A 10 -11.22 -27.76 17.57
C HIS A 10 -11.77 -29.10 17.07
N GLN A 11 -12.19 -29.99 17.97
CA GLN A 11 -12.83 -31.27 17.59
C GLN A 11 -14.27 -31.06 17.15
N ALA A 12 -15.02 -30.14 17.73
CA ALA A 12 -16.38 -29.80 17.33
C ALA A 12 -16.42 -29.21 15.91
N TRP A 13 -15.46 -28.32 15.59
CA TRP A 13 -15.33 -27.71 14.26
C TRP A 13 -15.02 -28.74 13.16
N ARG A 14 -14.14 -29.73 13.45
CA ARG A 14 -13.84 -30.85 12.50
C ARG A 14 -15.01 -31.77 12.23
N ARG A 15 -15.88 -31.99 13.20
CA ARG A 15 -17.10 -32.82 13.02
C ARG A 15 -18.12 -32.15 12.10
N GLN A 16 -18.20 -30.83 12.09
CA GLN A 16 -19.04 -30.07 11.15
C GLN A 16 -18.55 -30.13 9.69
N GLN A 17 -17.25 -30.37 9.49
CA GLN A 17 -16.63 -30.44 8.16
C GLN A 17 -16.49 -31.87 7.61
N GLY A 18 -17.05 -32.93 8.26
CA GLY A 18 -17.03 -34.31 7.78
C GLY A 18 -15.63 -34.96 7.72
N GLN A 19 -14.64 -34.42 8.44
CA GLN A 19 -13.29 -34.98 8.44
C GLN A 19 -13.11 -36.05 9.54
N PRO A 20 -12.41 -37.20 9.25
CA PRO A 20 -12.18 -38.24 10.23
C PRO A 20 -11.21 -37.77 11.35
N PRO A 21 -11.34 -38.33 12.58
CA PRO A 21 -10.43 -38.00 13.68
C PRO A 21 -9.03 -38.50 13.40
N LEU A 22 -8.03 -37.69 13.85
CA LEU A 22 -6.61 -38.07 13.76
C LEU A 22 -6.31 -39.27 14.65
N PRO A 23 -5.50 -40.25 14.20
CA PRO A 23 -5.11 -41.39 15.01
C PRO A 23 -4.30 -40.92 16.24
N GLY A 24 -4.65 -41.51 17.40
CA GLY A 24 -3.98 -41.25 18.67
C GLY A 24 -2.52 -41.72 18.61
N ARG A 25 -1.61 -40.85 18.94
CA ARG A 25 -0.20 -41.19 19.11
C ARG A 25 -0.03 -42.01 20.37
N GLN A 26 0.20 -43.32 20.21
CA GLN A 26 0.68 -44.18 21.31
C GLN A 26 2.11 -43.80 21.62
N VAL A 27 2.36 -43.47 22.87
CA VAL A 27 3.70 -43.26 23.38
C VAL A 27 4.25 -44.65 23.73
N ALA A 28 5.06 -45.23 22.86
CA ALA A 28 5.85 -46.41 23.17
C ALA A 28 7.13 -45.96 23.85
N SER A 29 7.33 -46.37 25.09
CA SER A 29 8.60 -46.33 25.80
C SER A 29 9.52 -47.42 25.22
N ALA A 30 10.54 -47.04 24.48
CA ALA A 30 11.63 -47.91 24.08
C ALA A 30 12.94 -47.29 24.50
N GLY A 31 13.61 -48.06 25.36
CA GLY A 31 14.87 -47.72 25.99
C GLY A 31 16.09 -47.65 25.08
N SER A 32 17.10 -47.11 25.67
CA SER A 32 18.52 -47.06 25.34
C SER A 32 19.00 -48.11 24.34
N GLU A 33 19.39 -47.68 23.14
CA GLU A 33 20.49 -48.20 22.32
C GLU A 33 20.39 -47.61 20.91
N ARG A 34 21.05 -46.52 20.69
CA ARG A 34 21.61 -46.08 19.41
C ARG A 34 22.43 -44.79 19.58
N ARG A 35 23.49 -44.92 20.31
CA ARG A 35 24.67 -44.04 20.17
C ARG A 35 25.60 -44.74 19.18
N ARG A 36 25.56 -44.46 17.91
CA ARG A 36 26.62 -44.58 16.89
C ARG A 36 25.98 -44.63 15.53
N ALA A 37 25.74 -43.46 14.94
CA ALA A 37 25.69 -43.18 13.50
C ALA A 37 25.23 -41.75 13.25
N CYS A 38 26.01 -40.78 13.64
CA CYS A 38 25.96 -39.40 13.14
C CYS A 38 27.36 -38.98 12.77
N SER A 39 27.86 -39.53 11.69
CA SER A 39 29.04 -39.01 11.02
C SER A 39 28.73 -38.92 9.55
N ALA A 40 28.93 -37.71 9.00
CA ALA A 40 28.75 -37.28 7.63
C ALA A 40 27.37 -36.68 7.27
N ALA A 41 26.85 -35.70 8.05
CA ALA A 41 26.13 -34.62 7.46
C ALA A 41 27.15 -33.63 6.91
N ALA A 42 27.24 -33.50 5.58
CA ALA A 42 28.08 -32.46 4.97
C ALA A 42 27.70 -31.11 5.57
N ALA A 43 28.67 -30.45 6.19
CA ALA A 43 28.49 -29.11 6.74
C ALA A 43 27.99 -28.21 5.60
N ALA A 44 26.85 -27.56 5.83
CA ALA A 44 26.42 -26.49 4.97
C ALA A 44 27.57 -25.49 4.81
N PRO A 45 27.86 -24.96 3.60
CA PRO A 45 28.89 -23.97 3.44
C PRO A 45 28.63 -22.83 4.43
N PRO A 46 29.66 -22.28 5.08
CA PRO A 46 29.50 -21.15 5.97
C PRO A 46 28.81 -20.01 5.19
N PRO A 47 27.93 -19.24 5.79
CA PRO A 47 27.35 -18.09 5.14
C PRO A 47 28.49 -17.19 4.66
N PRO A 48 28.35 -16.54 3.47
CA PRO A 48 29.37 -15.67 2.93
C PRO A 48 29.75 -14.62 3.99
N SER A 49 31.01 -14.61 4.38
CA SER A 49 31.55 -13.80 5.48
C SER A 49 31.73 -12.32 5.15
N SER A 50 31.29 -11.89 3.98
CA SER A 50 31.28 -10.49 3.57
C SER A 50 30.01 -10.23 2.77
N PHE A 51 29.05 -9.53 3.38
CA PHE A 51 28.13 -8.72 2.62
C PHE A 51 28.99 -7.60 2.01
N ASP A 52 29.30 -7.70 0.72
CA ASP A 52 29.88 -6.61 -0.04
C ASP A 52 28.82 -5.51 -0.22
N LEU A 53 28.53 -4.81 0.87
CA LEU A 53 27.73 -3.61 0.93
C LEU A 53 28.33 -2.38 0.20
N PRO A 54 29.64 -2.30 -0.15
CA PRO A 54 30.22 -1.04 -0.59
C PRO A 54 29.71 -0.53 -1.94
N ALA A 55 29.48 -1.40 -2.90
CA ALA A 55 29.14 -0.96 -4.28
C ALA A 55 27.69 -0.44 -4.40
N ALA A 56 26.73 -1.11 -3.76
CA ALA A 56 25.33 -0.69 -3.80
C ALA A 56 25.10 0.59 -2.98
N GLN A 57 25.77 0.72 -1.83
CA GLN A 57 25.71 1.94 -1.01
C GLN A 57 26.44 3.12 -1.66
N ALA A 58 27.59 2.90 -2.29
CA ALA A 58 28.29 3.93 -3.03
C ALA A 58 27.49 4.40 -4.27
N ALA A 59 26.83 3.49 -4.97
CA ALA A 59 25.94 3.81 -6.08
C ALA A 59 24.68 4.57 -5.61
N ALA A 60 24.15 4.25 -4.43
CA ALA A 60 23.02 4.97 -3.85
C ALA A 60 23.42 6.38 -3.38
N ALA A 61 24.61 6.55 -2.81
CA ALA A 61 25.13 7.83 -2.36
C ALA A 61 25.50 8.78 -3.52
N ALA A 62 25.75 8.25 -4.74
CA ALA A 62 26.11 9.03 -5.93
C ALA A 62 24.90 9.47 -6.76
N ARG A 63 23.67 9.10 -6.39
CA ARG A 63 22.47 9.47 -7.16
C ARG A 63 22.13 10.94 -6.97
N PRO A 64 21.79 11.64 -8.07
CA PRO A 64 21.32 13.01 -7.96
C PRO A 64 19.98 13.07 -7.22
N PRO A 65 19.66 14.18 -6.54
CA PRO A 65 18.38 14.36 -5.87
C PRO A 65 17.24 14.28 -6.88
N ARG A 66 16.13 13.65 -6.47
CA ARG A 66 14.96 13.43 -7.31
C ARG A 66 13.85 14.42 -6.98
N PHE A 67 13.25 14.98 -8.02
CA PHE A 67 12.10 15.88 -7.96
C PHE A 67 10.89 15.28 -8.66
N TYR A 68 9.70 15.52 -8.10
CA TYR A 68 8.46 15.13 -8.73
C TYR A 68 7.94 16.27 -9.61
N VAL A 69 7.56 15.94 -10.85
CA VAL A 69 6.94 16.90 -11.77
C VAL A 69 5.53 16.43 -12.15
N PRO A 70 4.50 17.30 -12.05
CA PRO A 70 3.13 16.88 -12.34
C PRO A 70 2.84 16.74 -13.85
N GLN A 71 3.72 17.26 -14.70
CA GLN A 71 3.61 17.16 -16.14
C GLN A 71 4.19 15.83 -16.65
N SER A 72 3.52 15.24 -17.66
CA SER A 72 4.01 14.01 -18.28
C SER A 72 5.34 14.26 -19.00
N LEU A 73 6.28 13.35 -18.79
CA LEU A 73 7.58 13.35 -19.47
C LEU A 73 7.56 12.68 -20.86
N THR A 74 6.40 12.16 -21.31
CA THR A 74 6.28 11.26 -22.47
C THR A 74 6.84 11.84 -23.78
N ALA A 75 6.62 13.13 -24.04
CA ALA A 75 6.99 13.76 -25.31
C ALA A 75 8.27 14.62 -25.22
N LEU A 76 9.00 14.55 -24.11
CA LEU A 76 10.17 15.38 -23.90
C LEU A 76 11.44 14.72 -24.48
N THR A 77 12.38 15.56 -24.88
CA THR A 77 13.67 15.15 -25.46
C THR A 77 14.81 15.78 -24.67
N ALA A 78 16.03 15.37 -24.97
CA ALA A 78 17.21 16.08 -24.46
C ALA A 78 17.15 17.56 -24.82
N GLY A 79 17.57 18.45 -23.93
CA GLY A 79 17.48 19.90 -24.08
C GLY A 79 16.13 20.50 -23.70
N ALA A 80 15.08 19.70 -23.49
CA ALA A 80 13.80 20.22 -23.00
C ALA A 80 13.94 20.85 -21.61
N CYS A 81 13.25 21.97 -21.40
CA CYS A 81 13.23 22.67 -20.13
C CYS A 81 11.97 22.35 -19.35
N LEU A 82 12.12 22.05 -18.06
CA LEU A 82 11.05 21.81 -17.08
C LEU A 82 11.13 22.87 -15.99
N THR A 83 9.99 23.28 -15.48
CA THR A 83 9.94 24.19 -14.31
C THR A 83 9.36 23.42 -13.13
N LEU A 84 10.10 23.41 -12.02
CA LEU A 84 9.64 22.86 -10.75
C LEU A 84 8.53 23.75 -10.17
N ASP A 85 7.56 23.14 -9.48
CA ASP A 85 6.58 23.90 -8.72
C ASP A 85 7.22 24.66 -7.54
N ALA A 86 6.45 25.50 -6.87
CA ALA A 86 6.95 26.34 -5.80
C ALA A 86 7.45 25.54 -4.56
N GLU A 87 6.89 24.35 -4.31
CA GLU A 87 7.30 23.49 -3.20
C GLU A 87 8.64 22.81 -3.53
N GLU A 88 8.75 22.22 -4.70
CA GLU A 88 9.97 21.57 -5.18
C GLU A 88 11.10 22.59 -5.40
N SER A 89 10.80 23.78 -5.93
CA SER A 89 11.79 24.87 -6.07
C SER A 89 12.35 25.32 -4.73
N ARG A 90 11.50 25.46 -3.70
CA ARG A 90 11.94 25.75 -2.33
C ARG A 90 12.78 24.62 -1.75
N HIS A 91 12.39 23.37 -2.01
CA HIS A 91 13.16 22.22 -1.55
C HIS A 91 14.55 22.19 -2.18
N ALA A 92 14.64 22.39 -3.49
CA ALA A 92 15.90 22.41 -4.22
C ALA A 92 16.83 23.54 -3.75
N SER A 93 16.30 24.78 -3.62
CA SER A 93 17.13 25.96 -3.29
C SER A 93 17.49 26.06 -1.81
N ARG A 94 16.51 25.82 -0.89
CA ARG A 94 16.69 26.05 0.55
C ARG A 94 17.16 24.82 1.30
N ALA A 95 16.53 23.65 1.06
CA ALA A 95 16.87 22.42 1.76
C ALA A 95 18.14 21.78 1.20
N LEU A 96 18.18 21.57 -0.12
CA LEU A 96 19.30 20.94 -0.79
C LEU A 96 20.39 21.90 -1.24
N ARG A 97 20.10 23.21 -1.27
CA ARG A 97 21.03 24.29 -1.65
C ARG A 97 21.70 24.06 -3.01
N LEU A 98 20.92 23.48 -3.94
CA LEU A 98 21.41 23.21 -5.30
C LEU A 98 21.67 24.52 -6.04
N ARG A 99 22.66 24.48 -6.91
CA ARG A 99 23.07 25.62 -7.74
C ARG A 99 22.88 25.28 -9.20
N GLU A 100 22.96 26.29 -10.06
CA GLU A 100 23.01 26.12 -11.50
C GLU A 100 24.10 25.12 -11.90
N GLY A 101 23.80 24.24 -12.83
CA GLY A 101 24.67 23.14 -13.23
C GLY A 101 24.60 21.89 -12.35
N ALA A 102 23.91 21.94 -11.18
CA ALA A 102 23.77 20.75 -10.34
C ALA A 102 22.91 19.69 -11.02
N GLY A 103 23.41 18.45 -11.02
CA GLY A 103 22.68 17.29 -11.55
C GLY A 103 21.46 16.96 -10.71
N VAL A 104 20.35 16.66 -11.38
CA VAL A 104 19.08 16.28 -10.75
C VAL A 104 18.40 15.18 -11.56
N GLU A 105 17.52 14.43 -10.91
CA GLU A 105 16.60 13.49 -11.56
C GLU A 105 15.16 14.00 -11.37
N VAL A 106 14.32 13.85 -12.38
CA VAL A 106 12.89 14.15 -12.32
C VAL A 106 12.06 12.92 -12.59
N CYS A 107 10.89 12.80 -11.97
CA CYS A 107 9.92 11.74 -12.21
C CYS A 107 8.50 12.30 -12.32
N ASP A 108 7.67 11.72 -13.20
CA ASP A 108 6.28 12.15 -13.43
C ASP A 108 5.24 11.29 -12.70
N GLY A 109 5.67 10.21 -12.05
CA GLY A 109 4.76 9.25 -11.42
C GLY A 109 4.00 8.36 -12.42
N GLY A 110 4.21 8.54 -13.72
CA GLY A 110 3.68 7.70 -14.78
C GLY A 110 4.66 6.60 -15.25
N GLY A 111 5.72 6.36 -14.49
CA GLY A 111 6.77 5.40 -14.81
C GLY A 111 7.96 6.04 -15.54
N ARG A 112 7.95 7.32 -15.83
CA ARG A 112 9.06 7.99 -16.52
C ARG A 112 9.95 8.76 -15.57
N THR A 113 11.23 8.65 -15.82
CA THR A 113 12.28 9.43 -15.14
C THR A 113 13.20 10.06 -16.19
N ALA A 114 13.77 11.21 -15.86
CA ALA A 114 14.77 11.85 -16.70
C ALA A 114 15.87 12.48 -15.84
N VAL A 115 17.07 12.51 -16.35
CA VAL A 115 18.19 13.23 -15.75
C VAL A 115 18.33 14.61 -16.39
N GLY A 116 18.73 15.58 -15.59
CA GLY A 116 18.91 16.95 -16.04
C GLY A 116 19.85 17.72 -15.15
N VAL A 117 20.03 18.98 -15.46
CA VAL A 117 20.79 19.94 -14.65
C VAL A 117 19.94 21.17 -14.35
N ILE A 118 20.16 21.76 -13.20
CA ILE A 118 19.54 23.07 -12.89
C ILE A 118 20.04 24.10 -13.88
N ALA A 119 19.12 24.69 -14.65
CA ALA A 119 19.42 25.66 -15.69
C ALA A 119 19.37 27.13 -15.18
N GLY A 120 19.04 27.30 -13.91
CA GLY A 120 18.93 28.61 -13.27
C GLY A 120 17.57 28.87 -12.65
N GLU A 121 17.43 30.05 -12.04
CA GLU A 121 16.14 30.53 -11.55
C GLU A 121 15.35 31.08 -12.75
N GLY A 122 14.19 30.45 -13.05
CA GLY A 122 13.28 30.98 -14.04
C GLY A 122 12.82 32.38 -13.61
N SER A 123 12.64 33.29 -14.56
CA SER A 123 12.12 34.64 -14.33
C SER A 123 10.67 34.60 -13.87
N GLY A 124 10.45 34.15 -12.65
CA GLY A 124 9.21 34.37 -11.91
C GLY A 124 9.18 35.87 -11.58
N GLY A 125 8.23 36.57 -12.18
CA GLY A 125 8.01 38.01 -12.21
C GLY A 125 8.71 38.83 -11.12
N GLY A 126 9.60 39.69 -11.55
CA GLY A 126 10.28 40.66 -10.70
C GLY A 126 9.28 41.48 -9.89
N GLY A 127 9.18 41.17 -8.61
CA GLY A 127 8.47 41.97 -7.62
C GLY A 127 9.49 42.58 -6.68
N ALA A 128 9.67 43.88 -6.79
CA ALA A 128 10.43 44.69 -5.86
C ALA A 128 10.01 44.40 -4.42
N ARG A 129 11.00 44.28 -3.54
CA ARG A 129 10.96 44.39 -2.07
C ARG A 129 9.59 44.19 -1.43
N GLY A 130 9.28 42.96 -1.01
CA GLY A 130 8.15 42.67 -0.12
C GLY A 130 7.29 41.50 -0.57
N GLY A 131 7.58 40.28 -0.13
CA GLY A 131 6.62 39.16 -0.16
C GLY A 131 6.37 38.43 -1.47
N GLY A 132 7.22 38.56 -2.48
CA GLY A 132 7.09 37.88 -3.76
C GLY A 132 7.27 36.36 -3.63
N ALA A 133 6.52 35.56 -4.45
CA ALA A 133 6.71 34.14 -4.56
C ALA A 133 8.19 33.82 -4.87
N PRO A 134 8.74 32.74 -4.28
CA PRO A 134 10.13 32.36 -4.54
C PRO A 134 10.30 32.08 -6.03
N PRO A 135 11.49 32.38 -6.60
CA PRO A 135 11.79 32.08 -7.99
C PRO A 135 11.64 30.57 -8.24
N LEU A 136 11.01 30.22 -9.34
CA LEU A 136 10.86 28.82 -9.74
C LEU A 136 12.16 28.34 -10.37
N ILE A 137 12.54 27.13 -10.08
CA ILE A 137 13.75 26.49 -10.63
C ILE A 137 13.43 25.82 -11.94
N SER A 138 14.23 26.09 -12.96
CA SER A 138 14.20 25.45 -14.26
C SER A 138 15.26 24.35 -14.33
N ILE A 139 14.90 23.22 -14.95
CA ILE A 139 15.75 22.07 -15.19
C ILE A 139 15.85 21.86 -16.69
N SER A 140 17.06 21.76 -17.21
CA SER A 140 17.32 21.33 -18.58
C SER A 140 17.63 19.83 -18.62
N LEU A 141 16.88 19.05 -19.39
CA LEU A 141 17.09 17.61 -19.51
C LEU A 141 18.37 17.33 -20.32
N THR A 142 19.24 16.47 -19.78
CA THR A 142 20.48 16.07 -20.44
C THR A 142 20.31 14.83 -21.32
N ALA A 143 19.25 14.08 -21.11
CA ALA A 143 18.90 12.89 -21.90
C ALA A 143 17.37 12.78 -22.05
N PRO A 144 16.88 12.04 -23.06
CA PRO A 144 15.46 11.74 -23.18
C PRO A 144 14.95 10.99 -21.94
N PRO A 145 13.67 11.17 -21.53
CA PRO A 145 13.08 10.42 -20.45
C PRO A 145 13.07 8.91 -20.72
N THR A 146 13.37 8.14 -19.67
CA THR A 146 13.34 6.68 -19.69
C THR A 146 12.04 6.18 -19.07
N LEU A 147 11.35 5.26 -19.73
CA LEU A 147 10.19 4.57 -19.18
C LEU A 147 10.67 3.35 -18.40
N THR A 148 10.29 3.26 -17.15
CA THR A 148 10.32 2.04 -16.36
C THR A 148 8.94 1.40 -16.46
N PRO A 149 8.77 0.27 -17.13
CA PRO A 149 7.48 -0.43 -17.15
C PRO A 149 7.04 -0.80 -15.74
N TRP A 150 5.74 -0.88 -15.53
CA TRP A 150 5.23 -1.48 -14.30
C TRP A 150 5.62 -2.96 -14.29
N SER A 151 6.14 -3.45 -13.18
CA SER A 151 6.48 -4.86 -13.01
C SER A 151 5.67 -5.47 -11.87
N GLY A 152 5.20 -6.68 -12.07
CA GLY A 152 4.43 -7.43 -11.08
C GLY A 152 2.94 -7.02 -11.00
N PRO A 153 2.19 -7.64 -10.09
CA PRO A 153 0.77 -7.43 -9.95
C PRO A 153 0.45 -6.01 -9.44
N ALA A 154 -0.55 -5.40 -10.06
CA ALA A 154 -1.05 -4.09 -9.61
C ALA A 154 -2.01 -4.27 -8.43
N TRP A 155 -1.55 -4.07 -7.21
CA TRP A 155 -2.38 -4.16 -6.01
C TRP A 155 -2.98 -2.81 -5.59
N VAL A 156 -4.28 -2.78 -5.39
CA VAL A 156 -4.99 -1.68 -4.74
C VAL A 156 -5.35 -2.09 -3.31
N VAL A 157 -4.94 -1.27 -2.35
CA VAL A 157 -5.29 -1.47 -0.93
C VAL A 157 -6.60 -0.76 -0.65
N ALA A 158 -7.64 -1.51 -0.39
CA ALA A 158 -8.97 -1.03 -0.06
C ALA A 158 -9.16 -1.04 1.46
N VAL A 159 -9.23 0.13 2.07
CA VAL A 159 -9.18 0.28 3.52
C VAL A 159 -10.48 0.85 4.06
N GLY A 160 -11.08 0.12 4.99
CA GLY A 160 -12.20 0.62 5.79
C GLY A 160 -11.72 1.76 6.68
N ALA A 161 -11.95 2.98 6.22
CA ALA A 161 -11.41 4.16 6.85
C ALA A 161 -12.51 4.88 7.62
N GLY A 162 -12.67 4.54 8.87
CA GLY A 162 -13.44 5.35 9.83
C GLY A 162 -12.63 6.55 10.32
N GLY A 163 -13.27 7.45 11.06
CA GLY A 163 -12.61 8.64 11.63
C GLY A 163 -11.38 8.40 12.51
N GLY A 164 -10.88 7.16 12.58
CA GLY A 164 -9.66 6.74 13.24
C GLY A 164 -8.40 6.90 12.41
N LEU A 165 -8.47 6.72 11.08
CA LEU A 165 -7.31 6.87 10.19
C LEU A 165 -6.81 8.32 10.14
N SER A 166 -7.72 9.31 10.08
CA SER A 166 -7.36 10.72 10.00
C SER A 166 -6.81 11.32 11.30
N ARG A 167 -6.77 10.57 12.39
CA ARG A 167 -6.24 11.05 13.67
C ARG A 167 -4.80 10.61 13.88
N GLY A 168 -3.90 11.58 14.08
CA GLY A 168 -2.52 11.30 14.47
C GLY A 168 -1.57 10.89 13.36
N GLY A 169 -1.87 11.20 12.09
CA GLY A 169 -0.95 10.96 10.97
C GLY A 169 -0.83 9.49 10.53
N ARG A 170 -1.70 8.60 11.00
CA ARG A 170 -1.68 7.17 10.63
C ARG A 170 -2.04 6.93 9.18
N ASP A 171 -2.91 7.76 8.63
CA ASP A 171 -3.25 7.79 7.21
C ASP A 171 -2.04 8.21 6.34
N ASP A 172 -1.29 9.23 6.76
CA ASP A 172 -0.07 9.63 6.06
C ASP A 172 0.95 8.50 6.04
N TRP A 173 1.15 7.85 7.18
CA TRP A 173 2.04 6.70 7.30
C TRP A 173 1.59 5.54 6.41
N LEU A 174 0.29 5.25 6.34
CA LEU A 174 -0.25 4.22 5.44
C LEU A 174 0.01 4.58 3.97
N VAL A 175 -0.27 5.82 3.57
CA VAL A 175 0.00 6.31 2.20
C VAL A 175 1.47 6.15 1.86
N GLU A 176 2.37 6.59 2.75
CA GLU A 176 3.82 6.46 2.58
C GLU A 176 4.22 5.00 2.36
N LYS A 177 3.76 4.07 3.22
CA LYS A 177 4.11 2.65 3.12
C LYS A 177 3.46 1.95 1.92
N CYS A 178 2.27 2.36 1.50
CA CYS A 178 1.69 1.89 0.24
C CYS A 178 2.57 2.25 -0.97
N VAL A 179 3.14 3.46 -0.99
CA VAL A 179 4.08 3.87 -2.03
C VAL A 179 5.36 3.05 -1.97
N GLU A 180 5.99 2.97 -0.81
CA GLU A 180 7.27 2.27 -0.60
C GLU A 180 7.19 0.78 -0.97
N LEU A 181 6.09 0.12 -0.62
CA LEU A 181 5.85 -1.28 -0.92
C LEU A 181 5.33 -1.54 -2.34
N GLY A 182 5.12 -0.51 -3.14
CA GLY A 182 4.76 -0.68 -4.54
C GLY A 182 3.27 -0.84 -4.85
N ALA A 183 2.36 -0.46 -3.94
CA ALA A 183 0.92 -0.48 -4.25
C ALA A 183 0.59 0.34 -5.51
N ALA A 184 -0.31 -0.17 -6.33
CA ALA A 184 -0.82 0.56 -7.50
C ALA A 184 -1.79 1.66 -7.09
N GLY A 185 -2.53 1.46 -5.99
CA GLY A 185 -3.48 2.45 -5.52
C GLY A 185 -3.98 2.23 -4.11
N LEU A 186 -4.67 3.24 -3.61
CA LEU A 186 -5.40 3.22 -2.35
C LEU A 186 -6.89 3.52 -2.60
N TRP A 187 -7.75 2.74 -1.96
CA TRP A 187 -9.19 2.88 -2.04
C TRP A 187 -9.81 3.04 -0.66
N PRO A 188 -10.18 4.26 -0.26
CA PRO A 188 -10.87 4.48 1.00
C PRO A 188 -12.30 3.93 0.92
N LEU A 189 -12.71 3.13 1.93
CA LEU A 189 -14.02 2.53 2.00
C LEU A 189 -14.79 2.99 3.22
N GLY A 190 -16.05 3.35 3.03
CA GLY A 190 -17.05 3.46 4.08
C GLY A 190 -17.60 2.08 4.42
N THR A 191 -17.74 1.79 5.71
CA THR A 191 -18.30 0.53 6.20
C THR A 191 -19.42 0.80 7.18
N ALA A 192 -20.23 -0.21 7.49
CA ALA A 192 -21.32 -0.07 8.46
C ALA A 192 -20.83 0.37 9.85
N ARG A 193 -19.62 -0.07 10.25
CA ARG A 193 -19.01 0.25 11.55
C ARG A 193 -18.12 1.49 11.52
N ALA A 194 -17.82 2.01 10.33
CA ALA A 194 -17.00 3.20 10.14
C ALA A 194 -17.53 3.99 8.92
N PRO A 195 -18.72 4.58 9.03
CA PRO A 195 -19.28 5.37 7.94
C PRO A 195 -18.44 6.63 7.72
N TRP A 196 -18.12 6.93 6.47
CA TRP A 196 -17.53 8.18 6.06
C TRP A 196 -18.57 9.29 6.05
N GLY A 197 -18.17 10.51 6.43
CA GLY A 197 -18.97 11.71 6.23
C GLY A 197 -20.13 11.91 7.21
N VAL A 198 -20.27 11.09 8.22
CA VAL A 198 -21.11 11.45 9.36
C VAL A 198 -20.34 12.49 10.16
N GLU A 199 -20.55 13.77 9.84
CA GLU A 199 -20.22 14.83 10.78
C GLU A 199 -20.87 14.46 12.12
N LYS A 200 -20.06 14.24 13.15
CA LYS A 200 -20.56 14.31 14.52
C LYS A 200 -21.05 15.74 14.66
N LYS A 201 -22.35 15.95 14.44
CA LYS A 201 -22.99 17.17 14.93
C LYS A 201 -22.54 17.31 16.36
N SER A 202 -21.71 18.31 16.62
CA SER A 202 -21.36 18.73 17.98
C SER A 202 -22.68 18.77 18.72
N ALA A 203 -22.81 18.02 19.80
CA ALA A 203 -23.97 18.03 20.65
C ALA A 203 -24.07 19.43 21.27
N SER A 204 -24.61 20.39 20.52
CA SER A 204 -25.23 21.56 21.09
C SER A 204 -26.50 21.06 21.75
N LYS A 205 -26.54 21.21 23.09
CA LYS A 205 -27.69 21.04 23.93
C LYS A 205 -28.82 21.88 23.34
N GLU A 206 -29.73 21.24 22.64
CA GLU A 206 -31.14 21.67 22.59
C GLU A 206 -31.92 20.58 21.86
N GLY A 207 -32.93 20.07 22.57
CA GLY A 207 -33.74 18.94 22.15
C GLY A 207 -34.60 19.28 20.93
N LYS A 208 -34.50 18.41 19.95
CA LYS A 208 -35.65 18.05 19.12
C LYS A 208 -35.36 16.63 18.56
N LYS A 209 -36.20 15.71 19.03
CA LYS A 209 -36.42 14.42 18.38
C LYS A 209 -36.94 14.71 16.98
N GLU A 210 -36.16 14.37 15.96
CA GLU A 210 -36.69 14.10 14.64
C GLU A 210 -36.36 12.65 14.28
N GLU A 211 -37.42 11.92 14.07
CA GLU A 211 -37.45 10.51 13.71
C GLU A 211 -36.87 10.30 12.30
N GLY A 212 -36.06 9.24 12.14
CA GLY A 212 -36.07 8.39 10.97
C GLY A 212 -35.72 9.03 9.62
N GLY A 213 -34.61 9.71 9.50
CA GLY A 213 -34.00 10.00 8.19
C GLY A 213 -33.10 8.83 7.78
N ASN A 214 -33.46 8.19 6.69
CA ASN A 214 -32.74 7.09 6.05
C ASN A 214 -31.28 7.51 5.72
N ALA A 215 -30.31 7.08 6.55
CA ALA A 215 -28.89 7.40 6.40
C ALA A 215 -28.22 6.68 5.19
N ALA A 216 -29.02 6.16 4.26
CA ALA A 216 -28.64 5.23 3.20
C ALA A 216 -28.12 5.87 1.90
N ALA A 217 -28.00 7.20 1.80
CA ALA A 217 -27.83 7.83 0.48
C ALA A 217 -26.68 8.85 0.34
N ALA A 218 -25.82 9.07 1.32
CA ALA A 218 -24.69 9.97 1.13
C ALA A 218 -23.49 9.22 0.56
N THR A 219 -23.07 9.57 -0.65
CA THR A 219 -21.80 9.09 -1.21
C THR A 219 -20.67 9.46 -0.26
N PRO A 220 -19.83 8.51 0.18
CA PRO A 220 -18.73 8.80 1.08
C PRO A 220 -17.75 9.76 0.43
N ALA A 221 -17.40 10.84 1.12
CA ALA A 221 -16.43 11.81 0.66
C ALA A 221 -15.29 11.95 1.69
N LEU A 222 -14.07 12.10 1.20
CA LEU A 222 -12.94 12.43 2.07
C LEU A 222 -13.11 13.85 2.63
N PRO A 223 -12.76 14.09 3.90
CA PRO A 223 -12.73 15.43 4.46
C PRO A 223 -11.90 16.38 3.59
N PRO A 224 -12.31 17.66 3.48
CA PRO A 224 -11.56 18.66 2.71
C PRO A 224 -10.09 18.71 3.14
N GLY A 225 -9.19 18.80 2.17
CA GLY A 225 -7.74 18.87 2.40
C GLY A 225 -7.03 17.51 2.53
N ILE A 226 -7.71 16.41 2.87
CA ILE A 226 -7.09 15.08 2.94
C ILE A 226 -6.51 14.65 1.60
N PRO A 227 -7.22 14.75 0.45
CA PRO A 227 -6.65 14.35 -0.83
C PRO A 227 -5.36 15.10 -1.19
N ALA A 228 -5.32 16.42 -0.95
CA ALA A 228 -4.14 17.23 -1.20
C ALA A 228 -2.96 16.87 -0.28
N ARG A 229 -3.24 16.57 1.00
CA ARG A 229 -2.24 16.12 1.97
C ARG A 229 -1.66 14.76 1.57
N TRP A 230 -2.50 13.78 1.29
CA TRP A 230 -2.05 12.46 0.84
C TRP A 230 -1.26 12.52 -0.46
N GLY A 231 -1.67 13.39 -1.40
CA GLY A 231 -0.91 13.62 -2.62
C GLY A 231 0.51 14.13 -2.36
N ARG A 232 0.70 15.02 -1.38
CA ARG A 232 2.06 15.49 -0.97
C ARG A 232 2.87 14.35 -0.34
N VAL A 233 2.27 13.59 0.58
CA VAL A 233 2.92 12.44 1.22
C VAL A 233 3.34 11.40 0.19
N ALA A 234 2.44 11.06 -0.74
CA ALA A 234 2.73 10.09 -1.80
C ALA A 234 3.89 10.56 -2.71
N ARG A 235 3.90 11.84 -3.12
CA ARG A 235 5.01 12.40 -3.91
C ARG A 235 6.34 12.38 -3.16
N ALA A 236 6.33 12.70 -1.87
CA ALA A 236 7.53 12.62 -1.03
C ALA A 236 8.04 11.18 -0.93
N ALA A 237 7.14 10.21 -0.74
CA ALA A 237 7.48 8.79 -0.68
C ALA A 237 8.00 8.24 -2.03
N VAL A 238 7.42 8.66 -3.17
CA VAL A 238 7.91 8.32 -4.52
C VAL A 238 9.37 8.77 -4.71
N LYS A 239 9.68 10.00 -4.29
CA LYS A 239 11.05 10.53 -4.39
C LYS A 239 12.01 9.75 -3.49
N GLN A 240 11.62 9.51 -2.25
CA GLN A 240 12.46 8.83 -1.26
C GLN A 240 12.69 7.36 -1.61
N SER A 241 11.67 6.63 -2.05
CA SER A 241 11.78 5.22 -2.42
C SER A 241 12.35 4.98 -3.82
N LEU A 242 12.63 6.05 -4.56
CA LEU A 242 13.10 6.01 -5.95
C LEU A 242 12.15 5.29 -6.91
N ARG A 243 10.88 5.19 -6.53
CA ARG A 243 9.85 4.60 -7.37
C ARG A 243 9.54 5.51 -8.55
N SER A 244 9.33 4.94 -9.75
CA SER A 244 8.97 5.72 -10.95
C SER A 244 7.45 5.91 -11.09
N HIS A 245 6.64 5.07 -10.43
CA HIS A 245 5.18 5.11 -10.48
C HIS A 245 4.60 5.74 -9.22
N GLY A 246 3.66 6.64 -9.40
CA GLY A 246 2.87 7.22 -8.31
C GLY A 246 1.88 6.24 -7.71
N LEU A 247 1.20 6.66 -6.64
CA LEU A 247 0.08 5.94 -6.04
C LEU A 247 -1.22 6.44 -6.66
N GLY A 248 -2.00 5.54 -7.23
CA GLY A 248 -3.34 5.83 -7.73
C GLY A 248 -4.36 6.02 -6.60
N TRP A 249 -5.40 6.78 -6.86
CA TRP A 249 -6.50 7.01 -5.92
C TRP A 249 -7.82 6.57 -6.54
N ARG A 250 -8.60 5.80 -5.79
CA ARG A 250 -10.00 5.56 -6.14
C ARG A 250 -10.90 6.48 -5.33
N ALA A 251 -12.01 6.90 -5.94
CA ALA A 251 -13.03 7.65 -5.22
C ALA A 251 -13.54 6.83 -4.03
N PRO A 252 -13.76 7.44 -2.86
CA PRO A 252 -14.35 6.75 -1.73
C PRO A 252 -15.68 6.11 -2.12
N ALA A 253 -15.92 4.89 -1.64
CA ALA A 253 -17.15 4.15 -1.88
C ALA A 253 -17.56 3.39 -0.61
N ARG A 254 -18.82 2.99 -0.51
CA ARG A 254 -19.23 2.04 0.54
C ARG A 254 -18.84 0.64 0.11
N VAL A 255 -18.43 -0.18 1.07
CA VAL A 255 -17.99 -1.55 0.80
C VAL A 255 -19.07 -2.42 0.16
N ASP A 256 -20.33 -2.12 0.41
CA ASP A 256 -21.53 -2.81 -0.10
C ASP A 256 -22.07 -2.18 -1.41
N GLU A 257 -21.45 -1.13 -1.94
CA GLU A 257 -21.86 -0.54 -3.22
C GLU A 257 -21.49 -1.43 -4.43
N GLY A 258 -22.35 -1.36 -5.47
CA GLY A 258 -22.15 -2.12 -6.70
C GLY A 258 -20.77 -1.91 -7.32
N VAL A 259 -20.24 -0.67 -7.32
CA VAL A 259 -18.91 -0.34 -7.85
C VAL A 259 -17.77 -1.12 -7.15
N VAL A 260 -17.93 -1.44 -5.87
CA VAL A 260 -16.94 -2.23 -5.13
C VAL A 260 -17.06 -3.71 -5.47
N LEU A 261 -18.30 -4.23 -5.48
CA LEU A 261 -18.58 -5.63 -5.79
C LEU A 261 -18.23 -5.98 -7.25
N GLU A 262 -18.51 -5.08 -8.19
CA GLU A 262 -18.10 -5.21 -9.59
C GLU A 262 -16.56 -5.20 -9.74
N ALA A 263 -15.86 -4.35 -8.99
CA ALA A 263 -14.41 -4.34 -8.98
C ALA A 263 -13.82 -5.64 -8.42
N VAL A 264 -14.46 -6.23 -7.41
CA VAL A 264 -14.07 -7.55 -6.87
C VAL A 264 -14.28 -8.63 -7.93
N ALA A 265 -15.45 -8.67 -8.59
CA ALA A 265 -15.76 -9.65 -9.61
C ALA A 265 -14.84 -9.55 -10.85
N ALA A 266 -14.39 -8.34 -11.19
CA ALA A 266 -13.46 -8.11 -12.29
C ALA A 266 -11.99 -8.34 -11.91
N SER A 267 -11.65 -8.37 -10.61
CA SER A 267 -10.27 -8.48 -10.12
C SER A 267 -9.71 -9.89 -10.38
N PRO A 268 -8.46 -10.01 -10.87
CA PRO A 268 -7.79 -11.31 -10.99
C PRO A 268 -7.64 -12.03 -9.63
N LEU A 269 -7.49 -11.25 -8.56
CA LEU A 269 -7.43 -11.75 -7.19
C LEU A 269 -7.86 -10.67 -6.21
N ALA A 270 -8.94 -10.91 -5.48
CA ALA A 270 -9.39 -10.06 -4.39
C ALA A 270 -9.24 -10.81 -3.06
N LEU A 271 -8.60 -10.17 -2.09
CA LEU A 271 -8.33 -10.71 -0.75
C LEU A 271 -9.00 -9.85 0.31
N VAL A 272 -9.61 -10.48 1.32
CA VAL A 272 -10.20 -9.80 2.48
C VAL A 272 -9.49 -10.28 3.73
N ALA A 273 -8.81 -9.38 4.43
CA ALA A 273 -8.18 -9.68 5.70
C ALA A 273 -9.25 -9.97 6.76
N ALA A 274 -9.23 -11.17 7.33
CA ALA A 274 -10.19 -11.59 8.33
C ALA A 274 -9.53 -12.45 9.41
N ALA A 275 -9.92 -12.24 10.66
CA ALA A 275 -9.40 -13.03 11.77
C ALA A 275 -9.84 -14.50 11.66
N GLY A 276 -8.90 -15.42 11.88
CA GLY A 276 -9.17 -16.87 11.81
C GLY A 276 -9.24 -17.46 10.40
N ALA A 277 -9.11 -16.64 9.35
CA ALA A 277 -9.03 -17.11 7.98
C ALA A 277 -7.70 -17.86 7.71
N PRO A 278 -7.59 -18.64 6.61
CA PRO A 278 -6.35 -19.29 6.21
C PRO A 278 -5.20 -18.28 6.05
N PRO A 279 -3.95 -18.67 6.38
CA PRO A 279 -2.79 -17.78 6.20
C PRO A 279 -2.69 -17.26 4.77
N ILE A 280 -2.37 -15.97 4.61
CA ILE A 280 -2.27 -15.31 3.30
C ILE A 280 -1.35 -16.05 2.34
N ALA A 281 -0.21 -16.56 2.83
CA ALA A 281 0.73 -17.35 2.02
C ALA A 281 0.08 -18.63 1.43
N ALA A 282 -0.78 -19.30 2.19
CA ALA A 282 -1.48 -20.50 1.72
C ALA A 282 -2.50 -20.15 0.63
N VAL A 283 -3.23 -19.03 0.80
CA VAL A 283 -4.22 -18.56 -0.18
C VAL A 283 -3.55 -18.09 -1.47
N LEU A 284 -2.40 -17.40 -1.40
CA LEU A 284 -1.60 -17.03 -2.56
C LEU A 284 -1.07 -18.26 -3.31
N ALA A 285 -0.51 -19.23 -2.57
CA ALA A 285 -0.03 -20.46 -3.18
C ALA A 285 -1.17 -21.24 -3.88
N ASP A 286 -2.37 -21.24 -3.31
CA ASP A 286 -3.55 -21.84 -3.92
C ASP A 286 -4.02 -21.08 -5.17
N ALA A 287 -4.06 -19.75 -5.11
CA ALA A 287 -4.39 -18.91 -6.25
C ALA A 287 -3.44 -19.16 -7.44
N ARG A 288 -2.13 -19.26 -7.17
CA ARG A 288 -1.13 -19.58 -8.20
C ARG A 288 -1.33 -20.96 -8.80
N ARG A 289 -1.66 -21.97 -7.99
CA ARG A 289 -2.03 -23.31 -8.50
C ARG A 289 -3.29 -23.29 -9.35
N GLY A 290 -4.24 -22.42 -9.00
CA GLY A 290 -5.47 -22.19 -9.76
C GLY A 290 -5.31 -21.38 -11.04
N GLY A 291 -4.08 -21.02 -11.40
CA GLY A 291 -3.78 -20.30 -12.64
C GLY A 291 -3.66 -18.78 -12.50
N TRP A 292 -3.84 -18.22 -11.29
CA TRP A 292 -3.51 -16.81 -11.08
C TRP A 292 -2.01 -16.59 -11.28
N ARG A 293 -1.68 -15.68 -12.18
CA ARG A 293 -0.30 -15.27 -12.43
C ARG A 293 -0.14 -13.82 -12.07
N GLU A 294 1.01 -13.48 -11.56
CA GLU A 294 1.43 -12.09 -11.41
C GLU A 294 1.55 -11.54 -12.82
N GLY A 295 0.60 -10.67 -13.22
CA GLY A 295 0.40 -10.25 -14.59
C GLY A 295 1.65 -9.75 -15.28
N ASP A 296 1.85 -10.18 -16.51
CA ASP A 296 3.03 -9.87 -17.31
C ASP A 296 3.03 -8.45 -17.88
N GLU A 297 1.88 -7.75 -17.87
CA GLU A 297 1.78 -6.35 -18.34
C GLU A 297 0.79 -5.55 -17.49
N ALA A 298 1.31 -4.64 -16.70
CA ALA A 298 0.50 -3.67 -15.98
C ALA A 298 -0.13 -2.67 -16.95
N GLY A 299 -1.43 -2.66 -16.96
CA GLY A 299 -2.23 -1.71 -17.76
C GLY A 299 -3.37 -2.34 -18.54
N ALA A 300 -3.28 -3.62 -18.89
CA ALA A 300 -4.32 -4.33 -19.62
C ALA A 300 -5.31 -5.10 -18.72
N GLN A 301 -4.94 -5.40 -17.49
CA GLN A 301 -5.80 -6.15 -16.56
C GLN A 301 -6.28 -5.29 -15.38
N PRO A 302 -7.47 -5.56 -14.85
CA PRO A 302 -7.93 -4.97 -13.60
C PRO A 302 -6.93 -5.26 -12.47
N PRO A 303 -6.76 -4.35 -11.49
CA PRO A 303 -5.84 -4.58 -10.39
C PRO A 303 -6.35 -5.68 -9.45
N CYS A 304 -5.42 -6.33 -8.75
CA CYS A 304 -5.72 -7.13 -7.58
C CYS A 304 -6.16 -6.22 -6.41
N LEU A 305 -6.99 -6.75 -5.52
CA LEU A 305 -7.57 -5.99 -4.42
C LEU A 305 -7.23 -6.62 -3.08
N LEU A 306 -6.79 -5.79 -2.12
CA LEU A 306 -6.58 -6.19 -0.73
C LEU A 306 -7.50 -5.35 0.16
N PHE A 307 -8.52 -5.97 0.73
CA PHE A 307 -9.47 -5.34 1.65
C PHE A 307 -9.03 -5.49 3.09
N VAL A 308 -9.03 -4.38 3.82
CA VAL A 308 -8.73 -4.32 5.25
C VAL A 308 -9.83 -3.55 5.95
N GLY A 309 -10.50 -4.18 6.90
CA GLY A 309 -11.60 -3.58 7.66
C GLY A 309 -11.15 -2.46 8.59
N PRO A 310 -12.09 -1.64 9.09
CA PRO A 310 -11.81 -0.62 10.10
C PRO A 310 -11.51 -1.27 11.47
N GLU A 311 -11.30 -0.46 12.51
CA GLU A 311 -11.02 -0.96 13.87
C GLU A 311 -12.12 -1.89 14.41
N GLY A 312 -13.37 -1.72 13.94
CA GLY A 312 -14.50 -2.58 14.26
C GLY A 312 -14.63 -3.81 13.36
N ASP A 313 -13.73 -3.95 12.37
CA ASP A 313 -13.79 -4.94 11.30
C ASP A 313 -15.00 -4.75 10.35
N PHE A 314 -15.04 -5.48 9.24
CA PHE A 314 -16.25 -5.59 8.41
C PHE A 314 -17.36 -6.32 9.16
N THR A 315 -18.61 -6.06 8.83
CA THR A 315 -19.75 -6.88 9.28
C THR A 315 -19.80 -8.21 8.54
N GLY A 316 -20.51 -9.19 9.09
CA GLY A 316 -20.72 -10.47 8.40
C GLY A 316 -21.32 -10.29 7.00
N ALA A 317 -22.33 -9.43 6.87
CA ALA A 317 -22.97 -9.14 5.58
C ALA A 317 -22.01 -8.49 4.55
N GLU A 318 -21.14 -7.58 5.00
CA GLU A 318 -20.13 -6.99 4.12
C GLU A 318 -19.11 -8.02 3.65
N VAL A 319 -18.65 -8.90 4.54
CA VAL A 319 -17.75 -10.01 4.19
C VAL A 319 -18.43 -10.98 3.25
N GLU A 320 -19.67 -11.39 3.53
CA GLU A 320 -20.46 -12.27 2.67
C GLU A 320 -20.64 -11.68 1.26
N GLY A 321 -20.95 -10.38 1.16
CA GLY A 321 -21.04 -9.68 -0.12
C GLY A 321 -19.75 -9.70 -0.92
N LEU A 322 -18.61 -9.39 -0.28
CA LEU A 322 -17.29 -9.45 -0.93
C LEU A 322 -16.93 -10.88 -1.38
N VAL A 323 -17.21 -11.89 -0.55
CA VAL A 323 -16.95 -13.29 -0.89
C VAL A 323 -17.87 -13.77 -2.02
N ALA A 324 -19.15 -13.39 -2.00
CA ALA A 324 -20.08 -13.70 -3.07
C ALA A 324 -19.67 -13.06 -4.41
N ALA A 325 -19.02 -11.88 -4.38
CA ALA A 325 -18.43 -11.25 -5.55
C ALA A 325 -17.10 -11.89 -6.02
N GLY A 326 -16.54 -12.86 -5.27
CA GLY A 326 -15.33 -13.61 -5.64
C GLY A 326 -14.08 -13.35 -4.79
N ALA A 327 -14.18 -12.56 -3.72
CA ALA A 327 -13.03 -12.34 -2.83
C ALA A 327 -12.74 -13.57 -1.97
N ARG A 328 -11.46 -13.74 -1.62
CA ARG A 328 -10.98 -14.81 -0.74
C ARG A 328 -10.57 -14.24 0.62
N LEU A 329 -10.94 -14.94 1.69
CA LEU A 329 -10.54 -14.56 3.04
C LEU A 329 -9.09 -14.94 3.31
N VAL A 330 -8.33 -14.04 3.96
CA VAL A 330 -6.93 -14.27 4.34
C VAL A 330 -6.68 -13.86 5.78
N GLY A 331 -5.88 -14.65 6.49
CA GLY A 331 -5.41 -14.40 7.83
C GLY A 331 -4.01 -13.78 7.81
N LEU A 332 -3.82 -12.69 8.58
CA LEU A 332 -2.55 -11.99 8.71
C LEU A 332 -1.81 -12.34 10.03
N GLY A 333 -2.08 -13.50 10.59
CA GLY A 333 -1.45 -13.97 11.82
C GLY A 333 -2.43 -14.15 12.98
N HIS A 334 -1.87 -14.36 14.19
CA HIS A 334 -2.65 -14.73 15.37
C HIS A 334 -3.07 -13.51 16.23
N HIS A 335 -2.47 -12.37 15.99
CA HIS A 335 -2.73 -11.16 16.76
C HIS A 335 -3.66 -10.22 16.00
N ARG A 336 -4.45 -9.44 16.77
CA ARG A 336 -5.22 -8.37 16.18
C ARG A 336 -4.27 -7.23 15.79
N LEU A 337 -4.26 -6.89 14.51
CA LEU A 337 -3.48 -5.77 13.98
C LEU A 337 -4.33 -4.50 13.94
N ARG A 338 -3.68 -3.35 14.01
CA ARG A 338 -4.32 -2.08 13.64
C ARG A 338 -4.54 -2.06 12.13
N VAL A 339 -5.47 -1.22 11.68
CA VAL A 339 -5.84 -1.12 10.25
C VAL A 339 -4.62 -0.85 9.38
N GLU A 340 -3.84 0.16 9.71
CA GLU A 340 -2.63 0.52 8.97
C GLU A 340 -1.58 -0.60 8.99
N THR A 341 -1.43 -1.29 10.13
CA THR A 341 -0.51 -2.43 10.24
C THR A 341 -0.98 -3.61 9.40
N ALA A 342 -2.28 -3.92 9.43
CA ALA A 342 -2.86 -4.99 8.62
C ALA A 342 -2.70 -4.71 7.12
N ALA A 343 -2.95 -3.48 6.69
CA ALA A 343 -2.81 -3.05 5.31
C ALA A 343 -1.35 -3.19 4.83
N VAL A 344 -0.38 -2.71 5.61
CA VAL A 344 1.05 -2.79 5.28
C VAL A 344 1.54 -4.23 5.30
N ALA A 345 1.17 -5.03 6.32
CA ALA A 345 1.56 -6.44 6.42
C ALA A 345 0.96 -7.26 5.26
N GLY A 346 -0.33 -7.06 4.96
CA GLY A 346 -0.99 -7.73 3.84
C GLY A 346 -0.37 -7.34 2.50
N LEU A 347 -0.13 -6.04 2.28
CA LEU A 347 0.53 -5.56 1.06
C LEU A 347 1.95 -6.11 0.93
N ALA A 348 2.76 -6.09 1.99
CA ALA A 348 4.10 -6.67 1.97
C ALA A 348 4.05 -8.17 1.63
N ALA A 349 3.09 -8.91 2.20
CA ALA A 349 2.95 -10.34 1.90
C ALA A 349 2.62 -10.59 0.43
N VAL A 350 1.71 -9.81 -0.20
CA VAL A 350 1.34 -10.02 -1.61
C VAL A 350 2.38 -9.49 -2.59
N MET A 351 3.26 -8.58 -2.16
CA MET A 351 4.32 -8.03 -3.01
C MET A 351 5.66 -8.78 -2.92
N LEU A 352 5.89 -9.54 -1.83
CA LEU A 352 7.18 -10.17 -1.54
C LEU A 352 7.14 -11.71 -1.55
N LEU A 353 5.95 -12.32 -1.47
CA LEU A 353 5.74 -13.76 -1.51
C LEU A 353 5.32 -14.23 -2.89
#